data_0f5f4f5c3245e98d13e15d81a9b9539f
#
_entry.id   0f5f4f5c3245e98d13e15d81a9b9539f
#
_cell.length_a   1.000
_cell.length_b   1.000
_cell.length_c   1.000
_cell.angle_alpha   90.00
_cell.angle_beta   90.00
_cell.angle_gamma   90.00
#
_symmetry.space_group_name_H-M   'P 1'
#
loop_
_entity.id
_entity.type
_entity.pdbx_description
1 polymer ?
#
loop_
_entity_poly.entity_id
_entity_poly.type
_entity_poly.pdbx_seq_one_letter_code
_entity_poly.pdbx_strand_id
1 'polypeptide(L)'
;MERRGLLSINKIGRSAFALCLLMLPGQVAHDVRVLNVEVPVRVFQGDSFVEDLTLGDFELLEEGIPQRIEAVYLVKKATVERREEVKPFAPDLSRHFYLFFILYEYTPRVRDAVDLFVHKVIVAGDDLTIVTPRTTYRMTDQALLSSPKEKVVDKLTKIIRKDILVADAAYRSALNDIKRLVGGNRIDASQPLGVDYGGGTEYDQGEGAPFLLRYRMNLQRLEQLRSLDQTKLFDFAEYLKDLGGQKHVLLFYQREYVPVLDKKAQALMENDPIAQSMVSELMDLYRRESNIDFGRLRTAYADSAITIHFLFLTARPSDLPADMAPEHSEDIYAPFSEMASSTGGLIERSSNLTFLMEQASQATENYYVLFYTPSNTRKDGAFRSIQVRIKGQSYRVLHRAGYIAD
;
A
#
# COMPACT_ATOMS: atom_id res chain seq x y z
N MET A 1 19.94 2.14 37.03
CA MET A 1 19.67 0.96 37.89
C MET A 1 18.77 0.03 37.13
N GLU A 2 19.40 -1.03 36.65
CA GLU A 2 18.80 -2.10 35.86
C GLU A 2 17.83 -2.96 36.67
N ARG A 3 16.82 -3.52 36.03
CA ARG A 3 16.40 -4.90 36.30
C ARG A 3 15.85 -5.54 35.04
N ARG A 4 16.66 -6.42 34.48
CA ARG A 4 16.27 -7.46 33.52
C ARG A 4 15.51 -8.55 34.28
N GLY A 5 14.31 -8.94 33.79
CA GLY A 5 13.59 -10.14 34.23
C GLY A 5 13.86 -11.27 33.27
N LEU A 6 14.59 -12.27 33.71
CA LEU A 6 14.84 -13.54 33.02
C LEU A 6 13.63 -14.47 33.20
N LEU A 7 13.15 -15.03 32.11
CA LEU A 7 12.18 -16.12 32.08
C LEU A 7 12.87 -17.44 32.45
N SER A 8 12.36 -18.06 33.51
CA SER A 8 12.78 -19.36 34.01
C SER A 8 12.08 -20.49 33.25
N ILE A 9 12.84 -21.39 32.65
CA ILE A 9 12.38 -22.63 32.04
C ILE A 9 12.36 -23.72 33.12
N ASN A 10 11.18 -24.19 33.48
CA ASN A 10 11.03 -25.35 34.37
C ASN A 10 11.04 -26.65 33.57
N LYS A 11 12.07 -27.48 33.82
CA LYS A 11 12.11 -28.90 33.42
C LYS A 11 11.19 -29.69 34.36
N ILE A 12 10.22 -30.39 33.81
CA ILE A 12 9.43 -31.39 34.54
C ILE A 12 9.87 -32.78 34.11
N GLY A 13 10.19 -33.57 35.15
CA GLY A 13 10.80 -34.86 35.04
C GLY A 13 9.88 -35.98 34.54
N ARG A 14 10.51 -37.01 34.02
CA ARG A 14 9.96 -38.30 33.61
C ARG A 14 9.50 -39.08 34.83
N SER A 15 8.22 -39.48 34.85
CA SER A 15 7.76 -40.62 35.64
C SER A 15 6.96 -41.57 34.73
N ALA A 16 7.45 -42.75 34.58
CA ALA A 16 6.81 -43.84 33.88
C ALA A 16 5.66 -44.37 34.71
N PHE A 17 4.45 -44.42 34.12
CA PHE A 17 3.38 -45.26 34.62
C PHE A 17 2.81 -46.08 33.46
N ALA A 18 3.02 -47.42 33.59
CA ALA A 18 2.41 -48.38 32.70
C ALA A 18 0.94 -48.58 33.14
N LEU A 19 0.01 -48.42 32.23
CA LEU A 19 -1.36 -48.87 32.47
C LEU A 19 -2.02 -49.40 31.19
N CYS A 20 -2.68 -50.51 31.39
CA CYS A 20 -3.37 -51.42 30.49
C CYS A 20 -4.15 -50.85 29.34
N LEU A 21 -3.95 -51.46 28.17
CA LEU A 21 -4.74 -51.39 26.96
C LEU A 21 -6.16 -51.92 27.19
N LEU A 22 -7.15 -51.05 27.16
CA LEU A 22 -8.53 -51.36 26.79
C LEU A 22 -8.77 -50.83 25.40
N MET A 23 -8.80 -51.72 24.40
CA MET A 23 -9.18 -51.40 23.03
C MET A 23 -10.68 -51.09 22.98
N LEU A 24 -11.01 -49.79 23.02
CA LEU A 24 -12.29 -49.32 22.51
C LEU A 24 -12.10 -48.99 21.02
N PRO A 25 -13.01 -49.34 20.10
CA PRO A 25 -12.95 -48.93 18.75
C PRO A 25 -13.07 -47.38 18.73
N GLY A 26 -11.97 -46.71 18.48
CA GLY A 26 -11.94 -45.26 18.29
C GLY A 26 -12.82 -44.93 17.10
N GLN A 27 -13.96 -44.31 17.36
CA GLN A 27 -14.61 -43.50 16.33
C GLN A 27 -13.61 -42.42 15.94
N VAL A 28 -13.02 -42.56 14.77
CA VAL A 28 -12.30 -41.47 14.12
C VAL A 28 -13.39 -40.44 13.77
N ALA A 29 -13.62 -39.49 14.69
CA ALA A 29 -14.34 -38.28 14.34
C ALA A 29 -13.45 -37.58 13.28
N HIS A 30 -13.79 -37.78 12.02
CA HIS A 30 -13.32 -36.88 10.96
C HIS A 30 -13.95 -35.53 11.30
N ASP A 31 -13.16 -34.67 11.94
CA ASP A 31 -13.48 -33.28 12.07
C ASP A 31 -13.40 -32.69 10.67
N VAL A 32 -14.52 -32.76 9.94
CA VAL A 32 -14.69 -32.13 8.64
C VAL A 32 -14.74 -30.63 8.93
N ARG A 33 -13.58 -29.99 9.01
CA ARG A 33 -13.51 -28.54 8.99
C ARG A 33 -14.05 -28.11 7.64
N VAL A 34 -15.30 -27.71 7.62
CA VAL A 34 -15.92 -27.09 6.46
C VAL A 34 -15.17 -25.78 6.23
N LEU A 35 -14.42 -25.70 5.15
CA LEU A 35 -13.75 -24.48 4.74
C LEU A 35 -14.84 -23.48 4.29
N ASN A 36 -15.10 -22.48 5.10
CA ASN A 36 -15.98 -21.39 4.71
C ASN A 36 -15.12 -20.22 4.20
N VAL A 37 -15.43 -19.72 3.04
CA VAL A 37 -14.73 -18.57 2.45
C VAL A 37 -15.57 -17.31 2.67
N GLU A 38 -14.96 -16.33 3.32
CA GLU A 38 -15.50 -14.99 3.53
C GLU A 38 -15.03 -14.05 2.42
N VAL A 39 -15.96 -13.36 1.75
CA VAL A 39 -15.64 -12.42 0.67
C VAL A 39 -16.27 -11.05 0.97
N PRO A 40 -15.48 -10.08 1.44
CA PRO A 40 -15.92 -8.70 1.52
C PRO A 40 -16.16 -8.13 0.12
N VAL A 41 -17.32 -7.53 -0.09
CA VAL A 41 -17.74 -7.00 -1.40
C VAL A 41 -18.27 -5.57 -1.23
N ARG A 42 -17.83 -4.67 -2.09
CA ARG A 42 -18.33 -3.29 -2.17
C ARG A 42 -18.96 -3.07 -3.52
N VAL A 43 -20.17 -2.55 -3.53
CA VAL A 43 -20.95 -2.32 -4.76
C VAL A 43 -21.30 -0.84 -4.86
N PHE A 44 -20.95 -0.24 -5.99
CA PHE A 44 -21.17 1.19 -6.22
C PHE A 44 -21.95 1.43 -7.50
N GLN A 45 -22.84 2.41 -7.40
CA GLN A 45 -23.46 3.06 -8.55
C GLN A 45 -22.93 4.50 -8.64
N GLY A 46 -22.06 4.76 -9.62
CA GLY A 46 -21.23 5.96 -9.58
C GLY A 46 -20.33 5.95 -8.34
N ASP A 47 -20.43 6.99 -7.51
CA ASP A 47 -19.67 7.13 -6.26
C ASP A 47 -20.48 6.71 -5.01
N SER A 48 -21.74 6.31 -5.19
CA SER A 48 -22.62 5.94 -4.08
C SER A 48 -22.60 4.44 -3.85
N PHE A 49 -22.42 4.04 -2.57
CA PHE A 49 -22.53 2.63 -2.16
C PHE A 49 -24.00 2.17 -2.28
N VAL A 50 -24.21 0.99 -2.85
CA VAL A 50 -25.55 0.37 -3.02
C VAL A 50 -25.86 -0.47 -1.79
N GLU A 51 -26.94 -0.11 -1.05
CA GLU A 51 -27.23 -0.69 0.28
C GLU A 51 -28.39 -1.71 0.27
N ASP A 52 -29.15 -1.80 -0.80
CA ASP A 52 -30.41 -2.55 -0.88
C ASP A 52 -30.28 -3.94 -1.54
N LEU A 53 -29.07 -4.38 -1.85
CA LEU A 53 -28.84 -5.69 -2.47
C LEU A 53 -29.11 -6.83 -1.49
N THR A 54 -29.79 -7.87 -1.99
CA THR A 54 -30.17 -9.09 -1.27
C THR A 54 -29.28 -10.26 -1.68
N LEU A 55 -29.37 -11.38 -0.97
CA LEU A 55 -28.67 -12.63 -1.32
C LEU A 55 -28.96 -13.06 -2.77
N GLY A 56 -30.19 -12.83 -3.26
CA GLY A 56 -30.60 -13.18 -4.62
C GLY A 56 -29.93 -12.39 -5.73
N ASP A 57 -29.41 -11.19 -5.43
CA ASP A 57 -28.81 -10.28 -6.41
C ASP A 57 -27.35 -10.65 -6.73
N PHE A 58 -26.69 -11.36 -5.83
CA PHE A 58 -25.27 -11.74 -6.01
C PHE A 58 -25.13 -13.03 -6.82
N GLU A 59 -24.09 -13.05 -7.66
CA GLU A 59 -23.55 -14.24 -8.29
C GLU A 59 -22.06 -14.33 -7.93
N LEU A 60 -21.64 -15.48 -7.40
CA LEU A 60 -20.25 -15.74 -7.03
C LEU A 60 -19.73 -16.93 -7.83
N LEU A 61 -18.58 -16.75 -8.46
CA LEU A 61 -17.86 -17.80 -9.18
C LEU A 61 -16.49 -18.01 -8.53
N GLU A 62 -16.10 -19.27 -8.38
CA GLU A 62 -14.74 -19.69 -8.04
C GLU A 62 -14.16 -20.46 -9.22
N GLU A 63 -13.00 -20.03 -9.73
CA GLU A 63 -12.39 -20.60 -10.94
C GLU A 63 -13.37 -20.68 -12.14
N GLY A 64 -14.29 -19.71 -12.24
CA GLY A 64 -15.34 -19.67 -13.27
C GLY A 64 -16.54 -20.57 -12.99
N ILE A 65 -16.54 -21.36 -11.92
CA ILE A 65 -17.63 -22.25 -11.51
C ILE A 65 -18.54 -21.52 -10.53
N PRO A 66 -19.86 -21.42 -10.80
CA PRO A 66 -20.81 -20.81 -9.87
C PRO A 66 -20.83 -21.51 -8.52
N GLN A 67 -20.77 -20.72 -7.46
CA GLN A 67 -20.84 -21.19 -6.06
C GLN A 67 -22.16 -20.76 -5.43
N ARG A 68 -22.66 -21.58 -4.53
CA ARG A 68 -23.85 -21.25 -3.74
C ARG A 68 -23.45 -20.33 -2.59
N ILE A 69 -23.96 -19.10 -2.60
CA ILE A 69 -23.83 -18.18 -1.47
C ILE A 69 -24.73 -18.66 -0.35
N GLU A 70 -24.17 -18.83 0.83
CA GLU A 70 -24.88 -19.36 2.03
C GLU A 70 -25.34 -18.22 2.95
N ALA A 71 -24.64 -17.08 2.92
CA ALA A 71 -25.05 -15.89 3.66
C ALA A 71 -24.54 -14.60 3.02
N VAL A 72 -25.30 -13.52 3.21
CA VAL A 72 -24.95 -12.15 2.87
C VAL A 72 -25.23 -11.26 4.09
N TYR A 73 -24.22 -10.56 4.55
CA TYR A 73 -24.34 -9.58 5.62
C TYR A 73 -24.02 -8.18 5.08
N LEU A 74 -24.89 -7.21 5.33
CA LEU A 74 -24.56 -5.80 5.14
C LEU A 74 -23.91 -5.29 6.43
N VAL A 75 -22.67 -4.86 6.31
CA VAL A 75 -21.89 -4.29 7.42
C VAL A 75 -21.77 -2.80 7.23
N LYS A 76 -22.08 -2.03 8.29
CA LYS A 76 -21.87 -0.59 8.36
C LYS A 76 -21.15 -0.25 9.66
N LYS A 77 -20.02 0.45 9.58
CA LYS A 77 -19.22 0.90 10.73
C LYS A 77 -19.01 -0.21 11.78
N ALA A 78 -18.51 -1.37 11.34
CA ALA A 78 -18.28 -2.54 12.19
C ALA A 78 -19.53 -3.16 12.86
N THR A 79 -20.73 -2.87 12.34
CA THR A 79 -21.99 -3.44 12.83
C THR A 79 -22.73 -4.13 11.69
N VAL A 80 -23.26 -5.32 11.95
CA VAL A 80 -24.13 -6.01 11.00
C VAL A 80 -25.51 -5.37 11.03
N GLU A 81 -25.87 -4.63 9.97
CA GLU A 81 -27.16 -3.97 9.82
C GLU A 81 -28.24 -4.91 9.27
N ARG A 82 -27.86 -5.78 8.35
CA ARG A 82 -28.78 -6.73 7.72
C ARG A 82 -28.13 -8.08 7.52
N ARG A 83 -28.90 -9.13 7.72
CA ARG A 83 -28.53 -10.54 7.55
C ARG A 83 -29.50 -11.25 6.64
N GLU A 84 -28.98 -11.95 5.66
CA GLU A 84 -29.71 -12.93 4.88
C GLU A 84 -28.87 -14.19 4.83
N GLU A 85 -29.33 -15.25 5.50
CA GLU A 85 -28.52 -16.45 5.70
C GLU A 85 -29.35 -17.73 5.56
N VAL A 86 -28.79 -18.70 4.85
CA VAL A 86 -29.27 -20.09 4.83
C VAL A 86 -28.63 -20.84 5.99
N LYS A 87 -27.39 -20.48 6.33
CA LYS A 87 -26.61 -21.01 7.43
C LYS A 87 -25.96 -19.85 8.18
N PRO A 88 -26.04 -19.83 9.54
CA PRO A 88 -25.46 -18.74 10.31
C PRO A 88 -23.93 -18.75 10.27
N PHE A 89 -23.35 -17.57 10.10
CA PHE A 89 -21.92 -17.29 10.19
C PHE A 89 -21.68 -16.15 11.17
N ALA A 90 -20.46 -16.05 11.68
CA ALA A 90 -20.04 -14.96 12.55
C ALA A 90 -18.84 -14.27 11.91
N PRO A 91 -19.06 -13.16 11.13
CA PRO A 91 -17.97 -12.42 10.56
C PRO A 91 -17.11 -11.78 11.66
N ASP A 92 -15.79 -11.81 11.49
CA ASP A 92 -14.89 -11.03 12.33
C ASP A 92 -14.92 -9.56 11.89
N LEU A 93 -15.56 -8.72 12.71
CA LEU A 93 -15.74 -7.29 12.44
C LEU A 93 -14.68 -6.41 13.09
N SER A 94 -13.67 -6.99 13.76
CA SER A 94 -12.53 -6.22 14.25
C SER A 94 -11.80 -5.55 13.08
N ARG A 95 -11.37 -4.29 13.26
CA ARG A 95 -10.77 -3.52 12.19
C ARG A 95 -9.39 -3.02 12.56
N HIS A 96 -8.46 -3.21 11.66
CA HIS A 96 -7.08 -2.74 11.76
C HIS A 96 -6.79 -1.78 10.62
N PHE A 97 -6.51 -0.52 10.94
CA PHE A 97 -6.21 0.51 9.95
C PHE A 97 -4.72 0.76 9.85
N TYR A 98 -4.22 0.79 8.62
CA TYR A 98 -2.85 1.13 8.26
C TYR A 98 -2.86 2.34 7.34
N LEU A 99 -2.44 3.50 7.83
CA LEU A 99 -2.36 4.73 7.04
C LEU A 99 -0.92 4.97 6.63
N PHE A 100 -0.64 4.83 5.33
CA PHE A 100 0.66 5.11 4.74
C PHE A 100 0.65 6.51 4.15
N PHE A 101 1.51 7.38 4.65
CA PHE A 101 1.71 8.73 4.14
C PHE A 101 3.05 8.84 3.41
N ILE A 102 3.08 8.47 2.12
CA ILE A 102 4.23 8.64 1.24
C ILE A 102 4.08 9.98 0.54
N LEU A 103 4.38 11.05 1.27
CA LEU A 103 4.20 12.43 0.84
C LEU A 103 5.53 13.17 0.90
N TYR A 104 5.75 14.07 -0.07
CA TYR A 104 6.94 14.92 -0.17
C TYR A 104 6.72 16.34 0.36
N GLU A 105 5.49 16.70 0.69
CA GLU A 105 5.16 17.98 1.27
C GLU A 105 4.10 17.82 2.36
N TYR A 106 4.33 18.46 3.50
CA TYR A 106 3.30 18.58 4.51
C TYR A 106 2.44 19.82 4.25
N THR A 107 1.16 19.61 3.99
CA THR A 107 0.18 20.70 3.85
C THR A 107 -0.87 20.64 4.98
N PRO A 108 -1.59 21.73 5.27
CA PRO A 108 -2.71 21.71 6.23
C PRO A 108 -3.76 20.64 5.91
N ARG A 109 -3.95 20.28 4.66
CA ARG A 109 -4.87 19.21 4.24
C ARG A 109 -4.52 17.83 4.80
N VAL A 110 -3.27 17.59 5.19
CA VAL A 110 -2.89 16.36 5.90
C VAL A 110 -3.58 16.33 7.27
N ARG A 111 -3.62 17.47 7.98
CA ARG A 111 -4.35 17.58 9.24
C ARG A 111 -5.85 17.34 9.03
N ASP A 112 -6.44 17.99 8.03
CA ASP A 112 -7.87 17.87 7.73
C ASP A 112 -8.25 16.42 7.40
N ALA A 113 -7.40 15.69 6.65
CA ALA A 113 -7.59 14.28 6.34
C ALA A 113 -7.49 13.39 7.60
N VAL A 114 -6.51 13.64 8.48
CA VAL A 114 -6.37 12.92 9.75
C VAL A 114 -7.55 13.22 10.68
N ASP A 115 -7.98 14.47 10.75
CA ASP A 115 -9.14 14.90 11.55
C ASP A 115 -10.41 14.18 11.09
N LEU A 116 -10.69 14.19 9.78
CA LEU A 116 -11.82 13.47 9.19
C LEU A 116 -11.77 11.98 9.57
N PHE A 117 -10.61 11.34 9.42
CA PHE A 117 -10.44 9.92 9.72
C PHE A 117 -10.71 9.60 11.19
N VAL A 118 -10.10 10.34 12.11
CA VAL A 118 -10.24 10.11 13.56
C VAL A 118 -11.66 10.39 14.04
N HIS A 119 -12.34 11.41 13.50
CA HIS A 119 -13.68 11.76 13.94
C HIS A 119 -14.78 10.94 13.32
N LYS A 120 -14.66 10.59 12.02
CA LYS A 120 -15.75 9.92 11.29
C LYS A 120 -15.58 8.40 11.18
N VAL A 121 -14.34 7.90 11.04
CA VAL A 121 -14.07 6.49 10.73
C VAL A 121 -13.80 5.66 11.97
N ILE A 122 -12.93 6.16 12.86
CA ILE A 122 -12.49 5.42 14.05
C ILE A 122 -13.63 5.27 15.06
N VAL A 123 -13.88 4.01 15.43
CA VAL A 123 -14.81 3.62 16.50
C VAL A 123 -14.09 2.80 17.57
N ALA A 124 -14.78 2.48 18.65
CA ALA A 124 -14.27 1.60 19.71
C ALA A 124 -13.94 0.20 19.14
N GLY A 125 -12.81 -0.35 19.52
CA GLY A 125 -12.32 -1.66 19.05
C GLY A 125 -11.39 -1.58 17.83
N ASP A 126 -11.21 -0.38 17.22
CA ASP A 126 -10.29 -0.22 16.09
C ASP A 126 -8.84 -0.07 16.53
N ASP A 127 -7.92 -0.69 15.82
CA ASP A 127 -6.48 -0.44 15.91
C ASP A 127 -6.01 0.48 14.77
N LEU A 128 -5.10 1.39 15.06
CA LEU A 128 -4.53 2.32 14.09
C LEU A 128 -3.01 2.22 14.05
N THR A 129 -2.48 1.97 12.85
CA THR A 129 -1.05 2.05 12.57
C THR A 129 -0.81 3.12 11.52
N ILE A 130 0.06 4.08 11.82
CA ILE A 130 0.51 5.10 10.86
C ILE A 130 1.91 4.75 10.41
N VAL A 131 2.09 4.66 9.11
CA VAL A 131 3.37 4.41 8.45
C VAL A 131 3.79 5.65 7.69
N THR A 132 4.93 6.19 8.07
CA THR A 132 5.58 7.31 7.39
C THR A 132 6.86 6.82 6.72
N PRO A 133 7.51 7.59 5.83
CA PRO A 133 8.78 7.18 5.23
C PRO A 133 9.88 6.82 6.22
N ARG A 134 9.77 7.23 7.49
CA ARG A 134 10.79 7.04 8.52
C ARG A 134 10.43 6.04 9.60
N THR A 135 9.18 6.04 10.03
CA THR A 135 8.78 5.37 11.27
C THR A 135 7.37 4.84 11.18
N THR A 136 7.13 3.75 11.90
CA THR A 136 5.79 3.19 12.09
C THR A 136 5.33 3.48 13.50
N TYR A 137 4.12 4.01 13.65
CA TYR A 137 3.49 4.34 14.93
C TYR A 137 2.21 3.54 15.10
N ARG A 138 2.13 2.75 16.15
CA ARG A 138 0.92 1.99 16.48
C ARG A 138 0.16 2.65 17.61
N MET A 139 -1.14 2.78 17.46
CA MET A 139 -2.10 3.17 18.50
C MET A 139 -3.11 2.06 18.67
N THR A 140 -3.19 1.50 19.86
CA THR A 140 -4.20 0.50 20.21
C THR A 140 -5.54 1.16 20.50
N ASP A 141 -6.62 0.38 20.45
CA ASP A 141 -7.96 0.80 20.83
C ASP A 141 -7.98 1.56 22.17
N GLN A 142 -7.35 1.01 23.21
CA GLN A 142 -7.28 1.66 24.51
C GLN A 142 -6.61 3.05 24.44
N ALA A 143 -5.57 3.23 23.64
CA ALA A 143 -4.89 4.51 23.47
C ALA A 143 -5.73 5.52 22.67
N LEU A 144 -6.52 5.04 21.72
CA LEU A 144 -7.45 5.86 20.93
C LEU A 144 -8.63 6.35 21.79
N LEU A 145 -9.17 5.50 22.65
CA LEU A 145 -10.33 5.81 23.51
C LEU A 145 -9.99 6.62 24.75
N SER A 146 -8.76 6.49 25.29
CA SER A 146 -8.34 7.16 26.51
C SER A 146 -8.07 8.67 26.37
N SER A 147 -8.02 9.17 25.12
CA SER A 147 -7.71 10.56 24.82
C SER A 147 -8.83 11.23 24.03
N PRO A 148 -9.12 12.53 24.25
CA PRO A 148 -10.01 13.29 23.37
C PRO A 148 -9.53 13.21 21.91
N LYS A 149 -10.47 13.09 20.98
CA LYS A 149 -10.17 12.93 19.53
C LYS A 149 -9.27 14.04 19.00
N GLU A 150 -9.48 15.28 19.44
CA GLU A 150 -8.66 16.45 19.06
C GLU A 150 -7.18 16.27 19.46
N LYS A 151 -6.92 15.71 20.66
CA LYS A 151 -5.55 15.43 21.10
C LYS A 151 -4.91 14.29 20.30
N VAL A 152 -5.69 13.31 19.89
CA VAL A 152 -5.23 12.25 18.98
C VAL A 152 -4.84 12.86 17.64
N VAL A 153 -5.70 13.68 17.03
CA VAL A 153 -5.43 14.40 15.78
C VAL A 153 -4.15 15.23 15.89
N ASP A 154 -4.01 16.03 16.95
CA ASP A 154 -2.82 16.88 17.17
C ASP A 154 -1.54 16.04 17.27
N LYS A 155 -1.58 14.94 18.02
CA LYS A 155 -0.43 14.03 18.18
C LYS A 155 -0.05 13.39 16.85
N LEU A 156 -1.02 12.83 16.13
CA LEU A 156 -0.78 12.16 14.84
C LEU A 156 -0.26 13.15 13.81
N THR A 157 -0.89 14.30 13.69
CA THR A 157 -0.48 15.36 12.75
C THR A 157 0.95 15.84 13.03
N LYS A 158 1.32 16.02 14.30
CA LYS A 158 2.68 16.42 14.69
C LYS A 158 3.71 15.37 14.29
N ILE A 159 3.41 14.09 14.47
CA ILE A 159 4.27 12.97 14.09
C ILE A 159 4.44 12.93 12.57
N ILE A 160 3.34 12.91 11.83
CA ILE A 160 3.33 12.85 10.36
C ILE A 160 4.11 14.05 9.79
N ARG A 161 3.84 15.26 10.28
CA ARG A 161 4.54 16.47 9.85
C ARG A 161 6.05 16.37 10.04
N LYS A 162 6.48 15.96 11.25
CA LYS A 162 7.90 15.81 11.56
C LYS A 162 8.58 14.83 10.61
N ASP A 163 7.97 13.68 10.37
CA ASP A 163 8.57 12.63 9.59
C ASP A 163 8.60 12.96 8.09
N ILE A 164 7.53 13.58 7.55
CA ILE A 164 7.54 14.09 6.17
C ILE A 164 8.66 15.11 5.98
N LEU A 165 8.79 16.11 6.87
CA LEU A 165 9.80 17.15 6.73
C LEU A 165 11.24 16.61 6.75
N VAL A 166 11.49 15.55 7.51
CA VAL A 166 12.85 14.96 7.59
C VAL A 166 13.14 14.01 6.44
N ALA A 167 12.17 13.18 6.03
CA ALA A 167 12.32 12.26 4.91
C ALA A 167 12.50 13.02 3.58
N ASP A 168 11.76 14.11 3.45
CA ASP A 168 11.78 14.99 2.30
C ASP A 168 13.12 15.74 2.11
N ALA A 169 13.88 15.95 3.18
CA ALA A 169 15.15 16.69 3.09
C ALA A 169 16.15 16.06 2.10
N ALA A 170 16.27 14.74 2.07
CA ALA A 170 17.14 14.04 1.13
C ALA A 170 16.63 14.13 -0.32
N TYR A 171 15.33 13.98 -0.51
CA TYR A 171 14.66 14.10 -1.79
C TYR A 171 14.76 15.52 -2.33
N ARG A 172 14.46 16.56 -1.53
CA ARG A 172 14.60 17.97 -1.89
C ARG A 172 16.04 18.35 -2.19
N SER A 173 17.01 17.81 -1.44
CA SER A 173 18.43 18.03 -1.73
C SER A 173 18.77 17.55 -3.15
N ALA A 174 18.40 16.32 -3.50
CA ALA A 174 18.65 15.77 -4.83
C ALA A 174 17.92 16.57 -5.92
N LEU A 175 16.64 16.95 -5.69
CA LEU A 175 15.90 17.82 -6.62
C LEU A 175 16.55 19.19 -6.78
N ASN A 176 16.99 19.83 -5.70
CA ASN A 176 17.66 21.14 -5.76
C ASN A 176 19.00 21.06 -6.48
N ASP A 177 19.75 19.98 -6.28
CA ASP A 177 21.01 19.76 -6.99
C ASP A 177 20.76 19.60 -8.50
N ILE A 178 19.75 18.85 -8.90
CA ILE A 178 19.33 18.72 -10.29
C ILE A 178 18.85 20.08 -10.83
N LYS A 179 18.02 20.80 -10.05
CA LYS A 179 17.55 22.14 -10.44
C LYS A 179 18.68 23.13 -10.71
N ARG A 180 19.71 23.15 -9.86
CA ARG A 180 20.90 24.01 -10.06
C ARG A 180 21.61 23.63 -11.35
N LEU A 181 21.68 22.37 -11.70
CA LEU A 181 22.26 21.88 -12.93
C LEU A 181 21.43 22.30 -14.15
N VAL A 182 20.11 22.19 -14.10
CA VAL A 182 19.19 22.48 -15.23
C VAL A 182 18.94 23.98 -15.39
N GLY A 183 18.95 24.76 -14.30
CA GLY A 183 18.59 26.18 -14.28
C GLY A 183 19.69 27.14 -14.80
N GLY A 184 20.76 26.62 -15.40
CA GLY A 184 21.76 27.46 -16.11
C GLY A 184 22.55 28.42 -15.22
N ASN A 185 22.50 28.33 -13.91
CA ASN A 185 23.47 29.03 -13.07
C ASN A 185 24.84 28.40 -13.35
N ARG A 186 25.70 29.17 -14.02
CA ARG A 186 27.07 28.80 -14.37
C ARG A 186 27.67 27.93 -13.29
N ILE A 187 27.84 26.66 -13.62
CA ILE A 187 28.69 25.79 -12.81
C ILE A 187 30.07 26.45 -12.93
N ASP A 188 30.53 27.04 -11.84
CA ASP A 188 31.92 27.41 -11.72
C ASP A 188 32.71 26.09 -11.84
N ALA A 189 33.26 25.86 -13.03
CA ALA A 189 34.03 24.65 -13.32
C ALA A 189 35.28 24.55 -12.42
N SER A 190 35.53 25.58 -11.59
CA SER A 190 36.63 25.65 -10.64
C SER A 190 36.36 25.00 -9.25
N GLN A 191 35.12 24.56 -8.95
CA GLN A 191 34.92 23.81 -7.71
C GLN A 191 35.17 22.32 -7.92
N PRO A 192 36.24 21.76 -7.32
CA PRO A 192 36.54 20.33 -7.44
C PRO A 192 35.44 19.51 -6.80
N LEU A 193 34.91 18.54 -7.54
CA LEU A 193 34.29 17.36 -6.94
C LEU A 193 35.36 16.77 -6.02
N GLY A 194 35.09 16.61 -4.74
CA GLY A 194 36.00 15.99 -3.78
C GLY A 194 36.31 14.51 -4.06
N VAL A 195 36.54 14.17 -5.32
CA VAL A 195 37.03 12.86 -5.79
C VAL A 195 38.27 13.14 -6.59
N ASP A 196 39.41 12.91 -5.98
CA ASP A 196 40.72 12.95 -6.57
C ASP A 196 40.88 11.85 -7.63
N TYR A 197 40.62 12.17 -8.88
CA TYR A 197 41.03 11.32 -10.01
C TYR A 197 42.44 11.71 -10.41
N GLY A 198 43.40 11.02 -9.81
CA GLY A 198 44.81 11.16 -10.15
C GLY A 198 45.07 10.99 -11.64
N GLY A 199 45.70 11.99 -12.21
CA GLY A 199 46.65 11.91 -13.28
C GLY A 199 46.16 11.70 -14.70
N GLY A 200 46.26 12.76 -15.52
CA GLY A 200 46.78 12.65 -16.85
C GLY A 200 45.87 12.81 -18.03
N THR A 201 46.23 13.78 -18.78
CA THR A 201 45.94 14.13 -20.18
C THR A 201 44.74 15.05 -20.38
N GLU A 202 45.11 16.23 -20.78
CA GLU A 202 44.35 17.31 -21.36
C GLU A 202 43.62 16.82 -22.64
N TYR A 203 42.46 16.16 -22.46
CA TYR A 203 41.49 16.07 -23.53
C TYR A 203 40.45 17.16 -23.27
N ASP A 204 40.28 18.01 -24.28
CA ASP A 204 39.19 18.98 -24.40
C ASP A 204 37.85 18.23 -24.35
N GLN A 205 37.43 17.87 -23.15
CA GLN A 205 36.13 17.23 -22.90
C GLN A 205 35.12 18.37 -22.93
N GLY A 206 34.30 18.42 -23.95
CA GLY A 206 33.24 19.41 -24.13
C GLY A 206 32.47 19.62 -22.80
N GLU A 207 32.08 20.86 -22.52
CA GLU A 207 31.43 21.29 -21.27
C GLU A 207 30.17 20.48 -20.90
N GLY A 208 29.62 19.74 -21.84
CA GLY A 208 28.42 18.92 -21.65
C GLY A 208 28.61 17.62 -20.83
N ALA A 209 29.76 16.95 -20.97
CA ALA A 209 29.96 15.64 -20.35
C ALA A 209 29.97 15.66 -18.79
N PRO A 210 30.68 16.61 -18.13
CA PRO A 210 30.61 16.69 -16.65
C PRO A 210 29.24 17.06 -16.13
N PHE A 211 28.49 17.89 -16.87
CA PHE A 211 27.13 18.28 -16.52
C PHE A 211 26.20 17.06 -16.52
N LEU A 212 26.21 16.29 -17.59
CA LEU A 212 25.37 15.11 -17.74
C LEU A 212 25.70 14.01 -16.72
N LEU A 213 26.98 13.83 -16.39
CA LEU A 213 27.38 12.88 -15.34
C LEU A 213 26.79 13.28 -13.99
N ARG A 214 26.87 14.56 -13.61
CA ARG A 214 26.27 15.07 -12.37
C ARG A 214 24.74 14.94 -12.38
N TYR A 215 24.11 15.26 -13.50
CA TYR A 215 22.67 15.11 -13.68
C TYR A 215 22.26 13.65 -13.50
N ARG A 216 22.93 12.70 -14.16
CA ARG A 216 22.71 11.26 -14.02
C ARG A 216 22.89 10.78 -12.58
N MET A 217 23.97 11.18 -11.90
CA MET A 217 24.21 10.81 -10.51
C MET A 217 23.07 11.26 -9.57
N ASN A 218 22.55 12.47 -9.77
CA ASN A 218 21.44 12.97 -8.96
C ASN A 218 20.11 12.27 -9.30
N LEU A 219 19.87 11.95 -10.57
CA LEU A 219 18.72 11.13 -10.95
C LEU A 219 18.80 9.74 -10.34
N GLN A 220 19.95 9.07 -10.39
CA GLN A 220 20.15 7.77 -9.73
C GLN A 220 19.95 7.86 -8.22
N ARG A 221 20.37 8.96 -7.59
CA ARG A 221 20.11 9.20 -6.16
C ARG A 221 18.61 9.34 -5.87
N LEU A 222 17.88 10.08 -6.70
CA LEU A 222 16.41 10.14 -6.58
C LEU A 222 15.78 8.77 -6.74
N GLU A 223 16.26 8.00 -7.71
CA GLU A 223 15.81 6.63 -7.94
C GLU A 223 15.99 5.74 -6.73
N GLN A 224 17.17 5.76 -6.12
CA GLN A 224 17.47 4.98 -4.91
C GLN A 224 16.56 5.37 -3.72
N LEU A 225 16.20 6.66 -3.61
CA LEU A 225 15.28 7.14 -2.56
C LEU A 225 13.83 6.69 -2.79
N ARG A 226 13.49 6.27 -4.01
CA ARG A 226 12.15 5.91 -4.46
C ARG A 226 11.94 4.44 -4.73
N SER A 227 13.02 3.66 -4.80
CA SER A 227 12.94 2.25 -5.17
C SER A 227 12.00 1.48 -4.23
N LEU A 228 11.04 0.78 -4.81
CA LEU A 228 10.18 -0.14 -4.10
C LEU A 228 10.96 -1.44 -3.81
N ASP A 229 11.08 -1.77 -2.55
CA ASP A 229 11.65 -3.03 -2.11
C ASP A 229 10.56 -4.12 -2.15
N GLN A 230 10.61 -4.95 -3.17
CA GLN A 230 9.66 -6.04 -3.35
C GLN A 230 9.63 -7.00 -2.15
N THR A 231 10.78 -7.25 -1.51
CA THR A 231 10.85 -8.11 -0.32
C THR A 231 9.99 -7.54 0.81
N LYS A 232 10.09 -6.23 1.06
CA LYS A 232 9.26 -5.57 2.09
C LYS A 232 7.77 -5.63 1.78
N LEU A 233 7.39 -5.59 0.51
CA LEU A 233 5.98 -5.75 0.12
C LEU A 233 5.48 -7.16 0.47
N PHE A 234 6.27 -8.20 0.19
CA PHE A 234 5.91 -9.57 0.57
C PHE A 234 5.92 -9.78 2.08
N ASP A 235 6.93 -9.30 2.79
CA ASP A 235 6.99 -9.38 4.25
C ASP A 235 5.78 -8.71 4.91
N PHE A 236 5.31 -7.60 4.33
CA PHE A 236 4.12 -6.93 4.82
C PHE A 236 2.83 -7.74 4.55
N ALA A 237 2.70 -8.40 3.40
CA ALA A 237 1.58 -9.29 3.13
C ALA A 237 1.55 -10.47 4.12
N GLU A 238 2.69 -11.12 4.35
CA GLU A 238 2.83 -12.21 5.33
C GLU A 238 2.48 -11.74 6.76
N TYR A 239 3.00 -10.58 7.17
CA TYR A 239 2.65 -10.01 8.48
C TYR A 239 1.15 -9.81 8.65
N LEU A 240 0.45 -9.34 7.60
CA LEU A 240 -0.98 -9.11 7.64
C LEU A 240 -1.81 -10.40 7.58
N LYS A 241 -1.27 -11.46 6.97
CA LYS A 241 -1.94 -12.77 6.86
C LYS A 241 -2.27 -13.36 8.24
N ASP A 242 -1.35 -13.24 9.18
CA ASP A 242 -1.48 -13.82 10.53
C ASP A 242 -2.42 -13.02 11.44
N LEU A 243 -2.87 -11.85 11.03
CA LEU A 243 -3.80 -11.01 11.79
C LEU A 243 -5.25 -11.38 11.47
N GLY A 244 -6.09 -11.55 12.51
CA GLY A 244 -7.54 -11.67 12.36
C GLY A 244 -8.20 -10.34 11.92
N GLY A 245 -9.50 -10.40 11.65
CA GLY A 245 -10.32 -9.22 11.35
C GLY A 245 -10.08 -8.57 9.99
N GLN A 246 -10.73 -7.43 9.79
CA GLN A 246 -10.66 -6.63 8.58
C GLN A 246 -9.44 -5.72 8.61
N LYS A 247 -8.56 -5.85 7.63
CA LYS A 247 -7.34 -5.05 7.52
C LYS A 247 -7.49 -4.03 6.38
N HIS A 248 -7.53 -2.74 6.73
CA HIS A 248 -7.69 -1.64 5.78
C HIS A 248 -6.38 -0.87 5.66
N VAL A 249 -5.77 -0.92 4.49
CA VAL A 249 -4.56 -0.15 4.16
C VAL A 249 -4.95 1.04 3.31
N LEU A 250 -4.75 2.25 3.81
CA LEU A 250 -4.96 3.50 3.09
C LEU A 250 -3.58 4.03 2.68
N LEU A 251 -3.23 3.84 1.41
CA LEU A 251 -1.93 4.21 0.87
C LEU A 251 -2.01 5.53 0.13
N PHE A 252 -1.64 6.63 0.81
CA PHE A 252 -1.49 7.95 0.21
C PHE A 252 -0.11 8.09 -0.41
N TYR A 253 -0.07 8.20 -1.73
CA TYR A 253 1.15 8.38 -2.50
C TYR A 253 1.10 9.68 -3.28
N GLN A 254 2.04 10.59 -3.03
CA GLN A 254 2.12 11.84 -3.77
C GLN A 254 2.90 11.64 -5.08
N ARG A 255 2.35 12.19 -6.18
CA ARG A 255 3.02 12.21 -7.47
C ARG A 255 4.38 12.89 -7.36
N GLU A 256 5.35 12.28 -8.00
CA GLU A 256 6.70 12.82 -8.10
C GLU A 256 6.86 13.74 -9.30
N TYR A 257 7.90 14.56 -9.24
CA TYR A 257 8.25 15.52 -10.28
C TYR A 257 9.74 15.43 -10.56
N VAL A 258 10.10 15.57 -11.83
CA VAL A 258 11.47 15.54 -12.31
C VAL A 258 11.78 16.84 -13.07
N PRO A 259 13.00 17.37 -12.97
CA PRO A 259 13.42 18.53 -13.73
C PRO A 259 13.42 18.23 -15.23
N VAL A 260 12.91 19.18 -16.01
CA VAL A 260 13.00 19.13 -17.47
C VAL A 260 14.29 19.84 -17.90
N LEU A 261 15.04 19.23 -18.80
CA LEU A 261 16.20 19.86 -19.41
C LEU A 261 15.76 21.08 -20.20
N ASP A 262 16.33 22.24 -19.89
CA ASP A 262 16.03 23.46 -20.63
C ASP A 262 16.62 23.44 -22.07
N LYS A 263 16.14 24.35 -22.92
CA LYS A 263 16.60 24.44 -24.33
C LYS A 263 18.10 24.71 -24.48
N LYS A 264 18.72 25.36 -23.47
CA LYS A 264 20.16 25.62 -23.50
C LYS A 264 20.95 24.35 -23.20
N ALA A 265 20.54 23.59 -22.22
CA ALA A 265 21.09 22.28 -21.90
C ALA A 265 20.93 21.33 -23.10
N GLN A 266 19.76 21.33 -23.76
CA GLN A 266 19.53 20.55 -24.98
C GLN A 266 20.44 20.96 -26.12
N ALA A 267 20.61 22.27 -26.36
CA ALA A 267 21.50 22.80 -27.43
C ALA A 267 22.99 22.49 -27.19
N LEU A 268 23.43 22.46 -25.92
CA LEU A 268 24.80 22.03 -25.59
C LEU A 268 25.01 20.54 -25.90
N MET A 269 23.98 19.75 -25.80
CA MET A 269 24.00 18.29 -26.06
C MET A 269 23.98 17.97 -27.56
N GLU A 270 23.33 18.79 -28.40
CA GLU A 270 23.21 18.56 -29.84
C GLU A 270 24.56 18.55 -30.57
N ASN A 271 25.57 19.23 -30.00
CA ASN A 271 26.90 19.39 -30.62
C ASN A 271 27.97 18.44 -30.03
N ASP A 272 27.65 17.62 -29.03
CA ASP A 272 28.60 16.72 -28.38
C ASP A 272 28.12 15.26 -28.51
N PRO A 273 28.83 14.38 -29.27
CA PRO A 273 28.45 12.97 -29.41
C PRO A 273 28.44 12.17 -28.11
N ILE A 274 29.26 12.52 -27.13
CA ILE A 274 29.30 11.89 -25.82
C ILE A 274 28.04 12.29 -25.05
N ALA A 275 27.66 13.56 -25.12
CA ALA A 275 26.45 14.06 -24.53
C ALA A 275 25.19 13.40 -25.12
N GLN A 276 25.16 13.18 -26.45
CA GLN A 276 24.05 12.47 -27.11
C GLN A 276 23.91 11.04 -26.61
N SER A 277 25.01 10.30 -26.43
CA SER A 277 24.99 8.96 -25.85
C SER A 277 24.44 8.97 -24.43
N MET A 278 24.83 9.94 -23.61
CA MET A 278 24.38 10.08 -22.24
C MET A 278 22.90 10.50 -22.14
N VAL A 279 22.39 11.27 -23.09
CA VAL A 279 20.95 11.59 -23.18
C VAL A 279 20.13 10.36 -23.51
N SER A 280 20.62 9.49 -24.39
CA SER A 280 19.95 8.21 -24.66
C SER A 280 19.83 7.36 -23.38
N GLU A 281 20.92 7.24 -22.62
CA GLU A 281 20.89 6.53 -21.32
C GLU A 281 19.95 7.19 -20.30
N LEU A 282 19.87 8.54 -20.30
CA LEU A 282 18.92 9.28 -19.47
C LEU A 282 17.48 8.99 -19.87
N MET A 283 17.19 8.95 -21.16
CA MET A 283 15.84 8.60 -21.64
C MET A 283 15.47 7.16 -21.27
N ASP A 284 16.42 6.25 -21.25
CA ASP A 284 16.22 4.88 -20.77
C ASP A 284 15.99 4.82 -19.25
N LEU A 285 16.63 5.71 -18.48
CA LEU A 285 16.32 5.87 -17.04
C LEU A 285 14.89 6.41 -16.79
N TYR A 286 14.33 7.18 -17.72
CA TYR A 286 12.93 7.61 -17.66
C TYR A 286 11.94 6.51 -18.05
N ARG A 287 12.38 5.51 -18.81
CA ARG A 287 11.60 4.32 -19.19
C ARG A 287 11.88 3.19 -18.19
N ARG A 288 11.43 3.36 -16.97
CA ARG A 288 11.60 2.30 -15.98
C ARG A 288 10.69 1.13 -16.29
N GLU A 289 11.28 -0.02 -16.46
CA GLU A 289 10.56 -1.28 -16.37
C GLU A 289 10.48 -1.69 -14.90
N SER A 290 9.28 -1.95 -14.42
CA SER A 290 9.08 -2.49 -13.10
C SER A 290 9.59 -3.93 -13.05
N ASN A 291 10.62 -4.19 -12.23
CA ASN A 291 11.12 -5.55 -11.95
C ASN A 291 10.25 -6.30 -10.93
N ILE A 292 9.07 -5.80 -10.62
CA ILE A 292 8.17 -6.40 -9.63
C ILE A 292 7.36 -7.53 -10.27
N ASP A 293 7.36 -8.69 -9.62
CA ASP A 293 6.50 -9.81 -10.02
C ASP A 293 5.06 -9.55 -9.59
N PHE A 294 4.30 -8.90 -10.47
CA PHE A 294 2.89 -8.56 -10.22
C PHE A 294 2.01 -9.78 -9.96
N GLY A 295 2.29 -10.90 -10.60
CA GLY A 295 1.52 -12.13 -10.41
C GLY A 295 1.62 -12.65 -8.99
N ARG A 296 2.85 -12.74 -8.47
CA ARG A 296 3.09 -13.12 -7.07
C ARG A 296 2.56 -12.09 -6.09
N LEU A 297 2.73 -10.80 -6.39
CA LEU A 297 2.25 -9.71 -5.53
C LEU A 297 0.72 -9.78 -5.38
N ARG A 298 0.02 -9.91 -6.50
CA ARG A 298 -1.44 -10.08 -6.52
C ARG A 298 -1.89 -11.27 -5.67
N THR A 299 -1.24 -12.41 -5.82
CA THR A 299 -1.56 -13.63 -5.07
C THR A 299 -1.32 -13.43 -3.57
N ALA A 300 -0.16 -12.89 -3.17
CA ALA A 300 0.19 -12.68 -1.78
C ALA A 300 -0.82 -11.76 -1.07
N TYR A 301 -1.20 -10.66 -1.70
CA TYR A 301 -2.13 -9.71 -1.08
C TYR A 301 -3.58 -10.19 -1.11
N ALA A 302 -4.03 -10.88 -2.15
CA ALA A 302 -5.37 -11.46 -2.17
C ALA A 302 -5.53 -12.53 -1.08
N ASP A 303 -4.48 -13.33 -0.83
CA ASP A 303 -4.46 -14.35 0.21
C ASP A 303 -4.42 -13.77 1.64
N SER A 304 -3.76 -12.64 1.85
CA SER A 304 -3.62 -12.00 3.17
C SER A 304 -4.92 -11.43 3.75
N ALA A 305 -6.05 -11.52 3.05
CA ALA A 305 -7.38 -11.03 3.46
C ALA A 305 -7.38 -9.57 3.92
N ILE A 306 -6.69 -8.70 3.18
CA ILE A 306 -6.65 -7.26 3.40
C ILE A 306 -7.39 -6.52 2.29
N THR A 307 -7.68 -5.24 2.54
CA THR A 307 -8.18 -4.29 1.53
C THR A 307 -7.21 -3.11 1.43
N ILE A 308 -6.57 -2.93 0.26
CA ILE A 308 -5.65 -1.83 0.02
C ILE A 308 -6.34 -0.77 -0.83
N HIS A 309 -6.47 0.45 -0.31
CA HIS A 309 -6.94 1.60 -1.04
C HIS A 309 -5.73 2.40 -1.52
N PHE A 310 -5.53 2.48 -2.82
CA PHE A 310 -4.46 3.27 -3.42
C PHE A 310 -4.96 4.68 -3.76
N LEU A 311 -4.45 5.67 -3.05
CA LEU A 311 -4.91 7.05 -3.03
C LEU A 311 -3.80 7.95 -3.58
N PHE A 312 -3.86 8.21 -4.89
CA PHE A 312 -2.81 8.90 -5.62
C PHE A 312 -3.03 10.40 -5.60
N LEU A 313 -2.19 11.12 -4.82
CA LEU A 313 -2.23 12.59 -4.72
C LEU A 313 -1.50 13.23 -5.90
N THR A 314 -2.25 13.92 -6.76
CA THR A 314 -1.72 14.60 -7.96
C THR A 314 -1.36 16.07 -7.71
N ALA A 315 -1.56 16.56 -6.48
CA ALA A 315 -1.22 17.94 -6.12
C ALA A 315 0.27 18.20 -6.35
N ARG A 316 0.57 19.29 -7.08
CA ARG A 316 1.92 19.78 -7.24
C ARG A 316 2.38 20.43 -5.93
N PRO A 317 3.57 20.07 -5.41
CA PRO A 317 4.13 20.78 -4.26
C PRO A 317 4.30 22.27 -4.56
N SER A 318 4.01 23.11 -3.57
CA SER A 318 3.94 24.57 -3.74
C SER A 318 5.27 25.22 -4.04
N ASP A 319 6.34 24.63 -3.57
CA ASP A 319 7.73 25.11 -3.71
C ASP A 319 8.49 24.53 -4.92
N LEU A 320 7.82 23.71 -5.73
CA LEU A 320 8.43 23.17 -6.95
C LEU A 320 8.55 24.22 -8.03
N PRO A 321 9.75 24.33 -8.67
CA PRO A 321 9.98 25.22 -9.79
C PRO A 321 9.06 24.94 -10.98
N ALA A 322 8.81 25.96 -11.80
CA ALA A 322 7.94 25.85 -12.98
C ALA A 322 8.47 24.88 -14.05
N ASP A 323 9.79 24.66 -14.09
CA ASP A 323 10.53 23.79 -14.99
C ASP A 323 10.54 22.30 -14.60
N MET A 324 9.69 21.93 -13.65
CA MET A 324 9.51 20.54 -13.26
C MET A 324 8.29 19.91 -13.95
N ALA A 325 8.47 18.74 -14.55
CA ALA A 325 7.41 17.95 -15.14
C ALA A 325 6.93 16.84 -14.18
N PRO A 326 5.65 16.45 -14.24
CA PRO A 326 5.21 15.26 -13.53
C PRO A 326 5.93 14.03 -14.08
N GLU A 327 6.40 13.20 -13.20
CA GLU A 327 6.98 11.92 -13.57
C GLU A 327 5.90 10.95 -14.05
N HIS A 328 6.21 10.15 -15.04
CA HIS A 328 5.34 9.12 -15.61
C HIS A 328 5.80 7.72 -15.20
N SER A 329 6.22 7.54 -13.94
CA SER A 329 6.67 6.23 -13.50
C SER A 329 5.48 5.26 -13.38
N GLU A 330 5.40 4.34 -14.31
CA GLU A 330 4.49 3.20 -14.25
C GLU A 330 4.95 2.18 -13.19
N ASP A 331 6.23 2.18 -12.86
CA ASP A 331 6.88 1.30 -11.89
C ASP A 331 6.34 1.41 -10.47
N ILE A 332 5.79 2.55 -10.08
CA ILE A 332 5.20 2.79 -8.75
C ILE A 332 3.68 2.67 -8.82
N TYR A 333 3.06 3.30 -9.82
CA TYR A 333 1.60 3.32 -9.94
C TYR A 333 1.04 1.93 -10.24
N ALA A 334 1.66 1.16 -11.13
CA ALA A 334 1.18 -0.14 -11.54
C ALA A 334 1.18 -1.17 -10.40
N PRO A 335 2.27 -1.36 -9.61
CA PRO A 335 2.26 -2.26 -8.46
C PRO A 335 1.18 -1.94 -7.43
N PHE A 336 1.04 -0.69 -7.04
CA PHE A 336 0.05 -0.31 -6.05
C PHE A 336 -1.39 -0.42 -6.56
N SER A 337 -1.61 -0.14 -7.85
CA SER A 337 -2.91 -0.36 -8.49
C SER A 337 -3.27 -1.84 -8.54
N GLU A 338 -2.30 -2.72 -8.84
CA GLU A 338 -2.51 -4.17 -8.84
C GLU A 338 -2.80 -4.70 -7.43
N MET A 339 -2.08 -4.24 -6.42
CA MET A 339 -2.34 -4.58 -5.01
C MET A 339 -3.76 -4.14 -4.59
N ALA A 340 -4.17 -2.93 -4.94
CA ALA A 340 -5.51 -2.43 -4.64
C ALA A 340 -6.58 -3.25 -5.36
N SER A 341 -6.42 -3.51 -6.66
CA SER A 341 -7.37 -4.31 -7.46
C SER A 341 -7.50 -5.73 -6.93
N SER A 342 -6.39 -6.38 -6.59
CA SER A 342 -6.38 -7.78 -6.12
C SER A 342 -7.01 -7.96 -4.75
N THR A 343 -7.03 -6.91 -3.94
CA THR A 343 -7.61 -6.92 -2.58
C THR A 343 -9.03 -6.36 -2.52
N GLY A 344 -9.61 -5.96 -3.65
CA GLY A 344 -10.93 -5.32 -3.70
C GLY A 344 -10.96 -3.92 -3.09
N GLY A 345 -9.85 -3.21 -3.15
CA GLY A 345 -9.72 -1.84 -2.68
C GLY A 345 -10.03 -0.80 -3.75
N LEU A 346 -10.04 0.44 -3.32
CA LEU A 346 -10.29 1.62 -4.16
C LEU A 346 -8.98 2.10 -4.77
N ILE A 347 -9.02 2.49 -6.05
CA ILE A 347 -7.96 3.25 -6.72
C ILE A 347 -8.53 4.61 -7.04
N GLU A 348 -8.01 5.66 -6.40
CA GLU A 348 -8.52 7.02 -6.55
C GLU A 348 -7.39 8.02 -6.80
N ARG A 349 -7.66 9.04 -7.61
CA ARG A 349 -6.70 10.07 -7.99
C ARG A 349 -7.31 11.45 -7.79
N SER A 350 -6.66 12.29 -7.00
CA SER A 350 -7.11 13.67 -6.76
C SER A 350 -5.95 14.59 -6.39
N SER A 351 -6.11 15.88 -6.62
CA SER A 351 -5.25 16.91 -6.03
C SER A 351 -5.64 17.28 -4.59
N ASN A 352 -6.73 16.72 -4.08
CA ASN A 352 -7.27 17.01 -2.76
C ASN A 352 -7.15 15.79 -1.84
N LEU A 353 -6.24 15.85 -0.88
CA LEU A 353 -5.98 14.77 0.08
C LEU A 353 -7.20 14.47 0.96
N THR A 354 -7.96 15.50 1.35
CA THR A 354 -9.16 15.32 2.17
C THR A 354 -10.24 14.55 1.40
N PHE A 355 -10.42 14.85 0.12
CA PHE A 355 -11.31 14.10 -0.76
C PHE A 355 -10.86 12.62 -0.87
N LEU A 356 -9.57 12.35 -1.07
CA LEU A 356 -9.04 10.99 -1.11
C LEU A 356 -9.33 10.24 0.19
N MET A 357 -9.14 10.89 1.34
CA MET A 357 -9.47 10.31 2.64
C MET A 357 -10.97 10.03 2.78
N GLU A 358 -11.82 10.92 2.28
CA GLU A 358 -13.26 10.76 2.32
C GLU A 358 -13.73 9.56 1.50
N GLN A 359 -13.22 9.40 0.28
CA GLN A 359 -13.52 8.26 -0.58
C GLN A 359 -13.07 6.94 0.05
N ALA A 360 -11.84 6.89 0.58
CA ALA A 360 -11.33 5.71 1.27
C ALA A 360 -12.16 5.39 2.53
N SER A 361 -12.56 6.40 3.28
CA SER A 361 -13.40 6.25 4.48
C SER A 361 -14.73 5.61 4.15
N GLN A 362 -15.43 6.10 3.13
CA GLN A 362 -16.69 5.51 2.67
C GLN A 362 -16.52 4.04 2.25
N ALA A 363 -15.42 3.73 1.55
CA ALA A 363 -15.13 2.37 1.12
C ALA A 363 -14.76 1.42 2.28
N THR A 364 -14.32 1.94 3.44
CA THR A 364 -14.02 1.12 4.63
C THR A 364 -15.22 0.94 5.56
N GLU A 365 -16.22 1.83 5.48
CA GLU A 365 -17.36 1.84 6.38
C GLU A 365 -18.47 0.88 5.95
N ASN A 366 -18.75 0.78 4.64
CA ASN A 366 -19.91 0.07 4.11
C ASN A 366 -19.47 -1.03 3.14
N TYR A 367 -19.86 -2.26 3.44
CA TYR A 367 -19.56 -3.42 2.57
C TYR A 367 -20.52 -4.57 2.87
N TYR A 368 -20.65 -5.46 1.88
CA TYR A 368 -21.27 -6.76 2.05
C TYR A 368 -20.22 -7.81 2.42
N VAL A 369 -20.60 -8.79 3.19
CA VAL A 369 -19.80 -10.00 3.45
C VAL A 369 -20.58 -11.19 2.91
N LEU A 370 -20.03 -11.84 1.89
CA LEU A 370 -20.58 -13.06 1.34
C LEU A 370 -19.88 -14.25 1.96
N PHE A 371 -20.64 -15.29 2.31
CA PHE A 371 -20.11 -16.57 2.77
C PHE A 371 -20.53 -17.67 1.81
N TYR A 372 -19.59 -18.54 1.47
CA TYR A 372 -19.84 -19.74 0.71
C TYR A 372 -18.91 -20.88 1.13
N THR A 373 -19.35 -22.14 0.88
CA THR A 373 -18.50 -23.31 1.01
C THR A 373 -18.03 -23.69 -0.40
N PRO A 374 -16.68 -23.69 -0.65
CA PRO A 374 -16.14 -24.04 -1.95
C PRO A 374 -16.57 -25.44 -2.41
N SER A 375 -16.95 -25.58 -3.68
CA SER A 375 -17.20 -26.89 -4.28
C SER A 375 -15.90 -27.69 -4.47
N ASN A 376 -14.76 -27.01 -4.65
CA ASN A 376 -13.43 -27.59 -4.67
C ASN A 376 -12.78 -27.49 -3.28
N THR A 377 -12.79 -28.57 -2.52
CA THR A 377 -12.25 -28.60 -1.15
C THR A 377 -10.79 -29.08 -1.06
N ARG A 378 -10.09 -29.20 -2.19
CA ARG A 378 -8.70 -29.65 -2.21
C ARG A 378 -7.79 -28.60 -1.59
N LYS A 379 -6.97 -29.03 -0.63
CA LYS A 379 -5.92 -28.25 0.01
C LYS A 379 -4.60 -28.54 -0.72
N ASP A 380 -4.41 -27.91 -1.86
CA ASP A 380 -3.30 -28.16 -2.78
C ASP A 380 -2.32 -26.98 -2.92
N GLY A 381 -2.51 -25.93 -2.09
CA GLY A 381 -1.70 -24.71 -2.14
C GLY A 381 -1.93 -23.89 -3.42
N ALA A 382 -2.94 -24.21 -4.22
CA ALA A 382 -3.22 -23.48 -5.43
C ALA A 382 -4.07 -22.22 -5.15
N PHE A 383 -3.84 -21.18 -5.94
CA PHE A 383 -4.64 -19.97 -5.89
C PHE A 383 -6.02 -20.22 -6.51
N ARG A 384 -7.08 -19.92 -5.76
CA ARG A 384 -8.48 -19.99 -6.19
C ARG A 384 -8.98 -18.60 -6.53
N SER A 385 -9.25 -18.36 -7.81
CA SER A 385 -9.79 -17.07 -8.25
C SER A 385 -11.26 -16.92 -7.88
N ILE A 386 -11.65 -15.76 -7.41
CA ILE A 386 -13.03 -15.40 -7.08
C ILE A 386 -13.50 -14.31 -8.03
N GLN A 387 -14.75 -14.40 -8.47
CA GLN A 387 -15.44 -13.34 -9.19
C GLN A 387 -16.84 -13.15 -8.60
N VAL A 388 -17.18 -11.90 -8.29
CA VAL A 388 -18.52 -11.52 -7.81
C VAL A 388 -19.16 -10.59 -8.83
N ARG A 389 -20.42 -10.84 -9.16
CA ARG A 389 -21.24 -10.03 -10.06
C ARG A 389 -22.60 -9.74 -9.43
N ILE A 390 -23.24 -8.69 -9.89
CA ILE A 390 -24.63 -8.36 -9.55
C ILE A 390 -25.51 -8.69 -10.75
N LYS A 391 -26.58 -9.46 -10.51
CA LYS A 391 -27.50 -9.90 -11.57
C LYS A 391 -28.30 -8.72 -12.13
N GLY A 392 -28.40 -8.64 -13.43
CA GLY A 392 -29.30 -7.71 -14.11
C GLY A 392 -28.87 -6.24 -14.11
N GLN A 393 -27.76 -5.88 -13.47
CA GLN A 393 -27.28 -4.50 -13.40
C GLN A 393 -25.77 -4.39 -13.53
N SER A 394 -25.31 -3.31 -14.16
CA SER A 394 -23.87 -3.02 -14.30
C SER A 394 -23.42 -2.06 -13.19
N TYR A 395 -23.08 -2.62 -12.06
CA TYR A 395 -22.46 -1.90 -10.95
C TYR A 395 -20.95 -2.05 -10.96
N ARG A 396 -20.24 -1.12 -10.32
CA ARG A 396 -18.82 -1.29 -9.99
C ARG A 396 -18.73 -2.14 -8.74
N VAL A 397 -18.19 -3.37 -8.90
CA VAL A 397 -18.06 -4.34 -7.81
C VAL A 397 -16.59 -4.48 -7.44
N LEU A 398 -16.26 -4.27 -6.18
CA LEU A 398 -14.92 -4.43 -5.64
C LEU A 398 -14.91 -5.61 -4.66
N HIS A 399 -14.03 -6.58 -4.90
CA HIS A 399 -13.83 -7.75 -4.05
C HIS A 399 -12.41 -8.29 -4.22
N ARG A 400 -11.94 -9.11 -3.29
CA ARG A 400 -10.63 -9.75 -3.44
C ARG A 400 -10.59 -10.70 -4.64
N ALA A 401 -9.43 -10.81 -5.28
CA ALA A 401 -9.26 -11.62 -6.48
C ALA A 401 -9.32 -13.13 -6.23
N GLY A 402 -9.06 -13.58 -4.99
CA GLY A 402 -9.06 -14.99 -4.63
C GLY A 402 -8.40 -15.28 -3.28
N TYR A 403 -7.99 -16.53 -3.08
CA TYR A 403 -7.28 -17.02 -1.89
C TYR A 403 -6.40 -18.23 -2.24
N ILE A 404 -5.48 -18.61 -1.35
CA ILE A 404 -4.71 -19.86 -1.44
C ILE A 404 -5.45 -20.98 -0.71
N ALA A 405 -5.58 -22.14 -1.34
CA ALA A 405 -6.26 -23.31 -0.78
C ALA A 405 -5.31 -24.12 0.13
N ASP A 406 -5.11 -23.65 1.38
CA ASP A 406 -4.25 -24.25 2.41
C ASP A 406 -4.98 -25.24 3.35
#